data_b453dcddb9e9aa3fe35bb14262483a31
#
_entry.id   b453dcddb9e9aa3fe35bb14262483a31
#
_cell.length_a   1.000
_cell.length_b   1.000
_cell.length_c   1.000
_cell.angle_alpha   90.00
_cell.angle_beta   90.00
_cell.angle_gamma   90.00
#
_symmetry.space_group_name_H-M   'P 1'
#
loop_
_entity.id
_entity.type
_entity.pdbx_description
1 polymer ?
#
loop_
_entity_poly.entity_id
_entity_poly.type
_entity_poly.pdbx_seq_one_letter_code
_entity_poly.pdbx_strand_id
1 'polypeptide(L)'
;KRADVVVVTKCPPTLPEADQNQIRQKLNLSEHQQLYFSAIQYDEILYSETENRTVASLLNTDKLLVAGIAKPKPFLNHLQDGNDEQLEFPDHHDFTESDIQTIQKKSKNKPIITTEKDFVRLKGKVNPAQLFYLPIQSVFLSNGENFNQQINNYVEQSTRNRPIS
;
A
#
# COMPACT_ATOMS: atom_id res chain seq x y z
N LYS A 1 -12.13 -27.95 -2.55
CA LYS A 1 -11.31 -26.75 -2.26
C LYS A 1 -11.37 -26.50 -0.75
N ARG A 2 -10.26 -26.08 -0.13
CA ARG A 2 -10.12 -26.00 1.35
C ARG A 2 -10.48 -24.64 1.95
N ALA A 3 -10.56 -23.59 1.12
CA ALA A 3 -10.79 -22.22 1.61
C ALA A 3 -12.29 -21.96 1.76
N ASP A 4 -12.71 -21.45 2.90
CA ASP A 4 -14.07 -20.98 3.15
C ASP A 4 -14.24 -19.51 2.71
N VAL A 5 -13.13 -18.76 2.74
CA VAL A 5 -13.06 -17.35 2.34
C VAL A 5 -12.02 -17.16 1.25
N VAL A 6 -12.37 -16.42 0.22
CA VAL A 6 -11.49 -16.02 -0.88
C VAL A 6 -11.50 -14.50 -0.97
N VAL A 7 -10.32 -13.88 -0.98
CA VAL A 7 -10.17 -12.43 -1.15
C VAL A 7 -9.38 -12.14 -2.41
N VAL A 8 -9.98 -11.41 -3.33
CA VAL A 8 -9.31 -10.85 -4.51
C VAL A 8 -8.76 -9.49 -4.11
N THR A 9 -7.43 -9.37 -4.10
CA THR A 9 -6.75 -8.18 -3.60
C THR A 9 -6.27 -7.26 -4.72
N LYS A 10 -5.99 -5.99 -4.38
CA LYS A 10 -5.45 -4.97 -5.30
C LYS A 10 -6.38 -4.72 -6.49
N CYS A 11 -7.68 -4.81 -6.26
CA CYS A 11 -8.67 -4.42 -7.24
C CYS A 11 -8.63 -2.91 -7.50
N PRO A 12 -9.08 -2.46 -8.67
CA PRO A 12 -9.40 -1.04 -8.87
C PRO A 12 -10.43 -0.58 -7.82
N PRO A 13 -10.32 0.63 -7.26
CA PRO A 13 -11.28 1.14 -6.27
C PRO A 13 -12.74 1.12 -6.75
N THR A 14 -12.93 1.27 -8.05
CA THR A 14 -14.23 1.25 -8.73
C THR A 14 -14.41 0.01 -9.59
N LEU A 15 -14.13 -1.19 -9.04
CA LEU A 15 -14.32 -2.44 -9.77
C LEU A 15 -15.81 -2.64 -10.06
N PRO A 16 -16.25 -2.62 -11.35
CA PRO A 16 -17.65 -2.77 -11.71
C PRO A 16 -18.22 -4.12 -11.30
N GLU A 17 -19.50 -4.17 -10.99
CA GLU A 17 -20.18 -5.41 -10.60
C GLU A 17 -20.10 -6.50 -11.69
N ALA A 18 -20.15 -6.11 -12.96
CA ALA A 18 -19.98 -7.03 -14.08
C ALA A 18 -18.62 -7.74 -14.04
N ASP A 19 -17.55 -7.00 -13.73
CA ASP A 19 -16.19 -7.58 -13.61
C ASP A 19 -16.06 -8.45 -12.36
N GLN A 20 -16.68 -8.05 -11.24
CA GLN A 20 -16.76 -8.89 -10.05
C GLN A 20 -17.44 -10.25 -10.34
N ASN A 21 -18.53 -10.21 -11.11
CA ASN A 21 -19.25 -11.42 -11.52
C ASN A 21 -18.43 -12.30 -12.47
N GLN A 22 -17.68 -11.72 -13.40
CA GLN A 22 -16.74 -12.48 -14.24
C GLN A 22 -15.65 -13.16 -13.42
N ILE A 23 -15.08 -12.46 -12.45
CA ILE A 23 -14.07 -13.03 -11.54
C ILE A 23 -14.68 -14.17 -10.73
N ARG A 24 -15.90 -13.99 -10.19
CA ARG A 24 -16.64 -15.02 -9.44
C ARG A 24 -16.84 -16.28 -10.27
N GLN A 25 -17.25 -16.13 -11.52
CA GLN A 25 -17.43 -17.26 -12.45
C GLN A 25 -16.11 -17.99 -12.74
N LYS A 26 -15.02 -17.25 -13.00
CA LYS A 26 -13.69 -17.82 -13.25
C LYS A 26 -13.15 -18.61 -12.06
N LEU A 27 -13.42 -18.16 -10.85
CA LEU A 27 -12.96 -18.83 -9.62
C LEU A 27 -13.74 -20.14 -9.35
N ASN A 28 -14.93 -20.31 -9.95
CA ASN A 28 -15.79 -21.48 -9.79
C ASN A 28 -15.90 -21.89 -8.31
N LEU A 29 -16.38 -20.96 -7.49
CA LEU A 29 -16.52 -21.15 -6.05
C LEU A 29 -17.72 -22.02 -5.73
N SER A 30 -17.62 -22.81 -4.66
CA SER A 30 -18.76 -23.57 -4.09
C SER A 30 -19.66 -22.62 -3.29
N GLU A 31 -20.92 -23.00 -3.09
CA GLU A 31 -21.94 -22.17 -2.41
C GLU A 31 -21.54 -21.72 -1.00
N HIS A 32 -20.76 -22.54 -0.27
CA HIS A 32 -20.29 -22.21 1.07
C HIS A 32 -19.09 -21.24 1.09
N GLN A 33 -18.45 -21.00 -0.05
CA GLN A 33 -17.27 -20.13 -0.14
C GLN A 33 -17.68 -18.68 -0.33
N GLN A 34 -17.17 -17.80 0.51
CA GLN A 34 -17.42 -16.37 0.41
C GLN A 34 -16.30 -15.67 -0.36
N LEU A 35 -16.69 -14.72 -1.20
CA LEU A 35 -15.77 -13.93 -2.02
C LEU A 35 -15.83 -12.47 -1.64
N TYR A 36 -14.67 -11.90 -1.35
CA TYR A 36 -14.46 -10.49 -1.06
C TYR A 36 -13.49 -9.87 -2.04
N PHE A 37 -13.63 -8.57 -2.26
CA PHE A 37 -12.73 -7.77 -3.10
C PHE A 37 -12.14 -6.66 -2.25
N SER A 38 -10.83 -6.45 -2.35
CA SER A 38 -10.15 -5.34 -1.67
C SER A 38 -9.29 -4.53 -2.63
N ALA A 39 -9.26 -3.22 -2.39
CA ALA A 39 -8.39 -2.27 -3.08
C ALA A 39 -7.29 -1.78 -2.17
N ILE A 40 -6.28 -1.14 -2.76
CA ILE A 40 -5.30 -0.34 -2.03
C ILE A 40 -5.86 1.07 -1.90
N GLN A 41 -5.83 1.61 -0.70
CA GLN A 41 -6.10 3.00 -0.39
C GLN A 41 -4.84 3.64 0.16
N TYR A 42 -4.48 4.81 -0.34
CA TYR A 42 -3.41 5.64 0.20
C TYR A 42 -3.93 6.48 1.35
N ASP A 43 -3.09 6.70 2.35
CA ASP A 43 -3.38 7.62 3.44
C ASP A 43 -3.38 9.08 2.91
N GLU A 44 -3.99 9.97 3.65
CA GLU A 44 -3.95 11.42 3.39
C GLU A 44 -2.78 12.09 4.11
N ILE A 45 -2.09 11.35 4.99
CA ILE A 45 -0.99 11.84 5.81
C ILE A 45 0.32 11.19 5.36
N LEU A 46 1.32 12.03 5.17
CA LEU A 46 2.71 11.68 4.99
C LEU A 46 3.40 11.69 6.35
N TYR A 47 4.12 10.63 6.65
CA TYR A 47 4.81 10.46 7.93
C TYR A 47 6.32 10.55 7.75
N SER A 48 7.00 11.15 8.74
CA SER A 48 8.46 11.18 8.84
C SER A 48 8.91 10.97 10.29
N GLU A 49 10.20 11.02 10.54
CA GLU A 49 10.75 10.99 11.90
C GLU A 49 10.60 12.32 12.65
N THR A 50 10.38 13.42 11.94
CA THR A 50 10.41 14.78 12.49
C THR A 50 9.04 15.42 12.55
N GLU A 51 8.19 15.18 11.55
CA GLU A 51 6.86 15.78 11.43
C GLU A 51 5.95 14.96 10.52
N ASN A 52 4.65 15.21 10.63
CA ASN A 52 3.67 14.67 9.69
C ASN A 52 3.12 15.81 8.83
N ARG A 53 2.81 15.52 7.56
CA ARG A 53 2.22 16.48 6.61
C ARG A 53 1.04 15.86 5.91
N THR A 54 0.06 16.65 5.51
CA THR A 54 -0.99 16.15 4.63
C THR A 54 -0.47 16.06 3.19
N VAL A 55 -0.92 15.07 2.43
CA VAL A 55 -0.63 15.00 0.98
C VAL A 55 -1.04 16.30 0.30
N ALA A 56 -2.20 16.85 0.68
CA ALA A 56 -2.71 18.11 0.15
C ALA A 56 -1.75 19.30 0.36
N SER A 57 -0.96 19.32 1.44
CA SER A 57 0.01 20.41 1.72
C SER A 57 1.20 20.42 0.76
N LEU A 58 1.43 19.32 0.04
CA LEU A 58 2.50 19.18 -0.95
C LEU A 58 2.03 19.31 -2.40
N LEU A 59 0.73 19.58 -2.61
CA LEU A 59 0.23 19.90 -3.95
C LEU A 59 0.89 21.17 -4.47
N ASN A 60 1.31 21.15 -5.74
CA ASN A 60 2.06 22.21 -6.41
C ASN A 60 3.42 22.57 -5.74
N THR A 61 3.94 21.68 -4.89
CA THR A 61 5.29 21.79 -4.34
C THR A 61 6.18 20.77 -5.02
N ASP A 62 7.28 21.22 -5.61
CA ASP A 62 8.27 20.32 -6.21
C ASP A 62 8.77 19.32 -5.18
N LYS A 63 8.68 18.05 -5.50
CA LYS A 63 9.11 16.94 -4.66
C LYS A 63 9.86 15.86 -5.45
N LEU A 64 10.59 15.00 -4.78
CA LEU A 64 11.22 13.84 -5.35
C LEU A 64 10.46 12.59 -4.91
N LEU A 65 9.92 11.86 -5.87
CA LEU A 65 9.23 10.59 -5.63
C LEU A 65 10.22 9.44 -5.82
N VAL A 66 10.37 8.59 -4.80
CA VAL A 66 11.32 7.46 -4.81
C VAL A 66 10.57 6.16 -4.53
N ALA A 67 10.73 5.16 -5.39
CA ALA A 67 10.07 3.87 -5.19
C ALA A 67 10.93 2.69 -5.65
N GLY A 68 11.18 1.73 -4.74
CA GLY A 68 11.86 0.45 -4.97
C GLY A 68 10.93 -0.75 -4.73
N ILE A 69 9.78 -0.76 -5.41
CA ILE A 69 8.76 -1.80 -5.32
C ILE A 69 8.40 -2.35 -6.70
N ALA A 70 7.85 -3.57 -6.77
CA ALA A 70 7.55 -4.27 -8.02
C ALA A 70 6.59 -3.52 -8.98
N LYS A 71 5.69 -2.69 -8.45
CA LYS A 71 4.72 -1.92 -9.24
C LYS A 71 4.67 -0.48 -8.74
N PRO A 72 5.65 0.37 -9.08
CA PRO A 72 5.73 1.73 -8.54
C PRO A 72 4.70 2.70 -9.14
N LYS A 73 4.26 2.47 -10.37
CA LYS A 73 3.38 3.40 -11.10
C LYS A 73 2.11 3.84 -10.35
N PRO A 74 1.34 2.96 -9.68
CA PRO A 74 0.17 3.42 -8.93
C PRO A 74 0.52 4.41 -7.81
N PHE A 75 1.63 4.18 -7.11
CA PHE A 75 2.13 5.07 -6.06
C PHE A 75 2.61 6.41 -6.63
N LEU A 76 3.43 6.36 -7.68
CA LEU A 76 3.96 7.55 -8.33
C LEU A 76 2.83 8.41 -8.92
N ASN A 77 1.91 7.79 -9.66
CA ASN A 77 0.77 8.50 -10.27
C ASN A 77 -0.19 9.12 -9.23
N HIS A 78 -0.30 8.51 -8.04
CA HIS A 78 -1.14 9.05 -6.97
C HIS A 78 -0.58 10.37 -6.40
N LEU A 79 0.74 10.50 -6.36
CA LEU A 79 1.44 11.62 -5.74
C LEU A 79 1.92 12.67 -6.73
N GLN A 80 2.11 12.30 -7.99
CA GLN A 80 2.68 13.17 -9.01
C GLN A 80 1.76 14.35 -9.30
N ASP A 81 2.31 15.53 -9.19
CA ASP A 81 1.76 16.76 -9.74
C ASP A 81 2.89 17.62 -10.34
N GLY A 82 2.57 18.53 -11.27
CA GLY A 82 3.53 19.48 -11.81
C GLY A 82 4.83 18.88 -12.33
N ASN A 83 5.96 19.38 -11.85
CA ASN A 83 7.32 19.07 -12.30
C ASN A 83 8.06 18.10 -11.35
N ASP A 84 7.36 17.20 -10.68
CA ASP A 84 7.98 16.24 -9.78
C ASP A 84 8.98 15.35 -10.50
N GLU A 85 10.14 15.15 -9.87
CA GLU A 85 11.11 14.17 -10.32
C GLU A 85 10.79 12.79 -9.73
N GLN A 86 11.03 11.73 -10.51
CA GLN A 86 10.81 10.36 -10.10
C GLN A 86 12.09 9.54 -10.19
N LEU A 87 12.33 8.69 -9.20
CA LEU A 87 13.38 7.68 -9.18
C LEU A 87 12.76 6.31 -8.89
N GLU A 88 12.80 5.45 -9.88
CA GLU A 88 12.34 4.06 -9.77
C GLU A 88 13.53 3.13 -9.60
N PHE A 89 13.46 2.26 -8.61
CA PHE A 89 14.46 1.22 -8.35
C PHE A 89 13.80 -0.17 -8.47
N PRO A 90 14.57 -1.22 -8.70
CA PRO A 90 14.06 -2.60 -8.69
C PRO A 90 13.37 -2.95 -7.37
N ASP A 91 12.47 -3.93 -7.41
CA ASP A 91 11.85 -4.43 -6.17
C ASP A 91 12.92 -5.03 -5.25
N HIS A 92 12.76 -4.81 -3.95
CA HIS A 92 13.72 -5.21 -2.92
C HIS A 92 15.14 -4.60 -3.05
N HIS A 93 15.25 -3.46 -3.75
CA HIS A 93 16.54 -2.80 -3.96
C HIS A 93 17.21 -2.40 -2.64
N ASP A 94 18.48 -2.75 -2.51
CA ASP A 94 19.33 -2.26 -1.44
C ASP A 94 20.01 -0.98 -1.91
N PHE A 95 19.57 0.17 -1.39
CA PHE A 95 20.09 1.48 -1.76
C PHE A 95 21.59 1.58 -1.48
N THR A 96 22.38 1.62 -2.56
CA THR A 96 23.83 1.79 -2.51
C THR A 96 24.20 3.23 -2.18
N GLU A 97 25.47 3.46 -1.84
CA GLU A 97 25.98 4.82 -1.63
C GLU A 97 25.77 5.72 -2.86
N SER A 98 25.97 5.19 -4.06
CA SER A 98 25.71 5.89 -5.33
C SER A 98 24.24 6.29 -5.50
N ASP A 99 23.31 5.41 -5.07
CA ASP A 99 21.87 5.71 -5.11
C ASP A 99 21.53 6.83 -4.14
N ILE A 100 22.09 6.77 -2.92
CA ILE A 100 21.90 7.81 -1.90
C ILE A 100 22.40 9.15 -2.39
N GLN A 101 23.60 9.21 -2.98
CA GLN A 101 24.14 10.44 -3.57
C GLN A 101 23.25 10.97 -4.69
N THR A 102 22.68 10.08 -5.51
CA THR A 102 21.75 10.45 -6.58
C THR A 102 20.45 11.04 -6.02
N ILE A 103 19.88 10.39 -5.00
CA ILE A 103 18.68 10.88 -4.29
C ILE A 103 18.95 12.25 -3.68
N GLN A 104 20.05 12.42 -2.95
CA GLN A 104 20.42 13.69 -2.31
C GLN A 104 20.64 14.80 -3.34
N LYS A 105 21.33 14.51 -4.44
CA LYS A 105 21.58 15.47 -5.53
C LYS A 105 20.29 15.94 -6.19
N LYS A 106 19.34 15.03 -6.41
CA LYS A 106 18.05 15.33 -7.05
C LYS A 106 17.06 15.99 -6.11
N SER A 107 17.03 15.58 -4.86
CA SER A 107 16.14 16.19 -3.88
C SER A 107 16.53 17.62 -3.57
N LYS A 108 17.83 17.94 -3.53
CA LYS A 108 18.32 19.24 -3.04
C LYS A 108 17.70 19.54 -1.66
N ASN A 109 16.76 20.49 -1.61
CA ASN A 109 15.99 20.82 -0.41
C ASN A 109 14.51 20.44 -0.52
N LYS A 110 14.12 19.67 -1.56
CA LYS A 110 12.74 19.25 -1.78
C LYS A 110 12.39 18.08 -0.86
N PRO A 111 11.11 17.90 -0.52
CA PRO A 111 10.63 16.68 0.13
C PRO A 111 10.92 15.43 -0.74
N ILE A 112 11.34 14.36 -0.09
CA ILE A 112 11.51 13.02 -0.68
C ILE A 112 10.33 12.19 -0.19
N ILE A 113 9.46 11.76 -1.10
CA ILE A 113 8.30 10.94 -0.76
C ILE A 113 8.55 9.52 -1.27
N THR A 114 8.38 8.56 -0.38
CA THR A 114 8.64 7.16 -0.70
C THR A 114 7.57 6.22 -0.12
N THR A 115 7.69 4.92 -0.38
CA THR A 115 6.85 3.90 0.25
C THR A 115 7.32 3.63 1.67
N GLU A 116 6.44 3.13 2.54
CA GLU A 116 6.81 2.74 3.91
C GLU A 116 7.98 1.73 3.93
N LYS A 117 7.98 0.78 3.00
CA LYS A 117 9.04 -0.23 2.83
C LYS A 117 10.40 0.40 2.51
N ASP A 118 10.42 1.36 1.59
CA ASP A 118 11.66 2.01 1.17
C ASP A 118 12.11 3.07 2.18
N PHE A 119 11.18 3.69 2.92
CA PHE A 119 11.49 4.60 4.02
C PHE A 119 12.42 3.94 5.04
N VAL A 120 12.10 2.72 5.48
CA VAL A 120 12.94 1.98 6.43
C VAL A 120 14.37 1.77 5.92
N ARG A 121 14.55 1.63 4.60
CA ARG A 121 15.85 1.43 3.95
C ARG A 121 16.63 2.72 3.72
N LEU A 122 15.91 3.85 3.56
CA LEU A 122 16.49 5.18 3.34
C LEU A 122 16.72 5.94 4.65
N LYS A 123 16.03 5.56 5.71
CA LYS A 123 16.17 6.12 7.06
C LYS A 123 17.62 6.09 7.51
N GLY A 124 18.11 7.23 8.03
CA GLY A 124 19.50 7.41 8.45
C GLY A 124 20.51 7.58 7.32
N LYS A 125 20.10 7.48 6.03
CA LYS A 125 20.97 7.66 4.86
C LYS A 125 20.72 8.98 4.14
N VAL A 126 19.56 9.59 4.33
CA VAL A 126 19.18 10.88 3.77
C VAL A 126 18.74 11.82 4.90
N ASN A 127 18.57 13.11 4.59
CA ASN A 127 18.15 14.10 5.59
C ASN A 127 16.77 13.74 6.15
N PRO A 128 16.60 13.46 7.45
CA PRO A 128 15.33 13.06 8.05
C PRO A 128 14.23 14.11 7.92
N ALA A 129 14.57 15.41 7.86
CA ALA A 129 13.60 16.48 7.67
C ALA A 129 13.00 16.53 6.25
N GLN A 130 13.59 15.81 5.30
CA GLN A 130 13.10 15.73 3.92
C GLN A 130 12.43 14.41 3.59
N LEU A 131 12.66 13.35 4.36
CA LEU A 131 12.21 12.00 4.06
C LEU A 131 10.83 11.72 4.67
N PHE A 132 9.86 11.46 3.79
CA PHE A 132 8.48 11.12 4.16
C PHE A 132 8.06 9.80 3.48
N TYR A 133 7.16 9.08 4.11
CA TYR A 133 6.48 7.97 3.46
C TYR A 133 4.97 8.14 3.49
N LEU A 134 4.32 7.58 2.48
CA LEU A 134 2.86 7.50 2.39
C LEU A 134 2.42 6.06 2.70
N PRO A 135 1.70 5.84 3.80
CA PRO A 135 1.13 4.53 4.10
C PRO A 135 0.08 4.11 3.10
N ILE A 136 -0.09 2.80 3.00
CA ILE A 136 -1.21 2.18 2.29
C ILE A 136 -1.96 1.25 3.22
N GLN A 137 -3.26 1.10 2.96
CA GLN A 137 -4.10 0.12 3.63
C GLN A 137 -4.93 -0.66 2.61
N SER A 138 -5.28 -1.90 2.96
CA SER A 138 -6.24 -2.68 2.20
C SER A 138 -7.64 -2.37 2.70
N VAL A 139 -8.52 -1.93 1.81
CA VAL A 139 -9.92 -1.67 2.11
C VAL A 139 -10.81 -2.59 1.29
N PHE A 140 -11.86 -3.13 1.89
CA PHE A 140 -12.85 -3.90 1.15
C PHE A 140 -13.72 -2.96 0.31
N LEU A 141 -14.02 -3.38 -0.92
CA LEU A 141 -14.92 -2.63 -1.80
C LEU A 141 -16.37 -2.68 -1.31
N SER A 142 -16.73 -3.78 -0.65
CA SER A 142 -18.04 -3.99 -0.02
C SER A 142 -17.95 -5.08 1.05
N ASN A 143 -18.91 -5.08 1.98
CA ASN A 143 -19.10 -6.15 2.98
C ASN A 143 -17.88 -6.44 3.88
N GLY A 144 -17.00 -5.45 4.13
CA GLY A 144 -15.84 -5.62 5.00
C GLY A 144 -16.21 -5.99 6.44
N GLU A 145 -17.33 -5.49 6.95
CA GLU A 145 -17.83 -5.85 8.29
C GLU A 145 -18.21 -7.34 8.36
N ASN A 146 -18.84 -7.88 7.33
CA ASN A 146 -19.18 -9.30 7.26
C ASN A 146 -17.91 -10.17 7.25
N PHE A 147 -16.87 -9.75 6.53
CA PHE A 147 -15.58 -10.43 6.56
C PHE A 147 -15.00 -10.43 7.98
N ASN A 148 -14.95 -9.29 8.66
CA ASN A 148 -14.42 -9.18 10.01
C ASN A 148 -15.21 -10.05 10.99
N GLN A 149 -16.54 -10.05 10.90
CA GLN A 149 -17.40 -10.87 11.75
C GLN A 149 -17.15 -12.36 11.50
N GLN A 150 -16.99 -12.79 10.26
CA GLN A 150 -16.70 -14.18 9.91
C GLN A 150 -15.36 -14.64 10.49
N ILE A 151 -14.31 -13.82 10.38
CA ILE A 151 -13.00 -14.13 10.94
C ILE A 151 -13.05 -14.19 12.46
N ASN A 152 -13.73 -13.25 13.11
CA ASN A 152 -13.88 -13.25 14.56
C ASN A 152 -14.63 -14.50 15.06
N ASN A 153 -15.73 -14.88 14.42
CA ASN A 153 -16.48 -16.08 14.74
C ASN A 153 -15.60 -17.35 14.59
N TYR A 154 -14.79 -17.42 13.54
CA TYR A 154 -13.87 -18.54 13.34
C TYR A 154 -12.82 -18.63 14.44
N VAL A 155 -12.22 -17.50 14.83
CA VAL A 155 -11.23 -17.43 15.91
C VAL A 155 -11.86 -17.86 17.25
N GLU A 156 -13.05 -17.37 17.58
CA GLU A 156 -13.77 -17.74 18.82
C GLU A 156 -14.10 -19.24 18.88
N GLN A 157 -14.57 -19.82 17.78
CA GLN A 157 -14.88 -21.25 17.70
C GLN A 157 -13.62 -22.12 17.83
N SER A 158 -12.51 -21.70 17.19
CA SER A 158 -11.25 -22.43 17.24
C SER A 158 -10.57 -22.36 18.61
N THR A 159 -10.76 -21.28 19.37
CA THR A 159 -10.25 -21.15 20.74
C THR A 159 -11.07 -21.94 21.75
N ARG A 160 -12.39 -22.05 21.58
CA ARG A 160 -13.26 -22.86 22.43
C ARG A 160 -13.02 -24.37 22.26
N ASN A 161 -12.56 -24.80 21.10
CA ASN A 161 -12.32 -26.21 20.79
C ASN A 161 -10.88 -26.69 21.08
N ARG A 162 -10.01 -25.85 21.69
CA ARG A 162 -8.70 -26.32 22.18
C ARG A 162 -8.89 -26.81 23.62
N PRO A 163 -8.70 -28.13 23.90
CA PRO A 163 -8.63 -28.60 25.28
C PRO A 163 -7.42 -27.91 25.94
N ILE A 164 -7.66 -27.34 27.12
CA ILE A 164 -6.59 -26.84 27.99
C ILE A 164 -5.80 -28.06 28.42
N SER A 165 -4.63 -28.27 27.84
CA SER A 165 -3.64 -29.27 28.24
C SER A 165 -2.81 -28.78 29.40
#